data_c1d280effaa0a20aeb167fbffdb90cc8
#
_entry.id   c1d280effaa0a20aeb167fbffdb90cc8
#
_cell.length_a   1.000
_cell.length_b   1.000
_cell.length_c   1.000
_cell.angle_alpha   90.00
_cell.angle_beta   90.00
_cell.angle_gamma   90.00
#
_symmetry.space_group_name_H-M   'P 1'
#
loop_
_entity.id
_entity.type
_entity.pdbx_description
1 polymer ?
#
loop_
_entity_poly.entity_id
_entity_poly.type
_entity_poly.pdbx_seq_one_letter_code
_entity_poly.pdbx_strand_id
1 'polypeptide(L)'
;EQLKNPVSDFIPVARISDMLLNPGKTLAYNGKDLKYPDIKLVYWAGGNPFHHQMNLKKLVKAFKQPDSIIVNEIWWNSLARHADIVLPTTTSLERNDIGIRHWDQTISPMHQAIEPVGESKSDYDIFSAISTKLNINEKFTEKRNEDQWLRYLWELSIKSAKDANFNLPDFDKFWRNGFQEVLSPKKQTILLEDFRKDPVKNRIATPSGKIEIFSQTVADFNYKDCPGHPAWLEQDEWLGSALTKQFSLQLISGQPHNRLHSQLDNGSESQKFK
;
A
#
# COMPACT_ATOMS: atom_id res chain seq x y z
N GLU A 1 5.29 -17.41 5.10
CA GLU A 1 3.86 -17.71 4.92
C GLU A 1 3.04 -16.56 5.49
N GLN A 2 2.14 -16.00 4.70
CA GLN A 2 1.31 -14.89 5.16
C GLN A 2 0.15 -15.44 5.98
N LEU A 3 0.00 -14.99 7.21
CA LEU A 3 -1.11 -15.38 8.07
C LEU A 3 -2.44 -14.89 7.49
N LYS A 4 -3.49 -15.65 7.71
CA LYS A 4 -4.85 -15.27 7.29
C LYS A 4 -5.34 -14.09 8.15
N ASN A 5 -5.69 -12.99 7.51
CA ASN A 5 -6.34 -11.88 8.22
C ASN A 5 -7.73 -12.32 8.73
N PRO A 6 -7.99 -12.28 10.04
CA PRO A 6 -9.30 -12.62 10.58
C PRO A 6 -10.37 -11.61 10.21
N VAL A 7 -9.99 -10.38 9.86
CA VAL A 7 -10.92 -9.33 9.44
C VAL A 7 -11.13 -9.44 7.94
N SER A 8 -12.34 -9.82 7.54
CA SER A 8 -12.72 -9.95 6.12
C SER A 8 -13.35 -8.69 5.54
N ASP A 9 -13.84 -7.81 6.42
CA ASP A 9 -14.50 -6.59 6.01
C ASP A 9 -13.49 -5.55 5.54
N PHE A 10 -13.83 -4.86 4.46
CA PHE A 10 -12.98 -3.81 3.90
C PHE A 10 -13.85 -2.71 3.27
N ILE A 11 -13.28 -1.50 3.24
CA ILE A 11 -13.83 -0.39 2.45
C ILE A 11 -12.72 0.04 1.49
N PRO A 12 -13.01 0.27 0.20
CA PRO A 12 -12.03 0.76 -0.74
C PRO A 12 -11.37 2.05 -0.28
N VAL A 13 -10.06 2.16 -0.42
CA VAL A 13 -9.28 3.32 0.08
C VAL A 13 -9.78 4.66 -0.46
N ALA A 14 -10.28 4.69 -1.70
CA ALA A 14 -10.87 5.89 -2.31
C ALA A 14 -12.17 6.35 -1.61
N ARG A 15 -12.74 5.54 -0.74
CA ARG A 15 -13.99 5.81 -0.02
C ARG A 15 -13.81 6.19 1.45
N ILE A 16 -12.58 6.39 1.92
CA ILE A 16 -12.29 6.77 3.31
C ILE A 16 -13.10 7.98 3.74
N SER A 17 -13.10 9.07 2.96
CA SER A 17 -13.88 10.27 3.28
C SER A 17 -15.39 10.02 3.32
N ASP A 18 -15.90 9.19 2.40
CA ASP A 18 -17.34 8.85 2.39
C ASP A 18 -17.71 8.00 3.59
N MET A 19 -16.89 7.01 3.92
CA MET A 19 -17.09 6.13 5.07
C MET A 19 -17.16 6.91 6.37
N LEU A 20 -16.18 7.76 6.64
CA LEU A 20 -16.11 8.53 7.87
C LEU A 20 -17.26 9.53 8.02
N LEU A 21 -17.74 10.11 6.91
CA LEU A 21 -18.82 11.10 6.91
C LEU A 21 -20.24 10.48 6.92
N ASN A 22 -20.38 9.21 6.57
CA ASN A 22 -21.69 8.58 6.37
C ASN A 22 -21.75 7.17 7.00
N PRO A 23 -21.54 7.02 8.31
CA PRO A 23 -21.69 5.72 8.97
C PRO A 23 -23.05 5.09 8.66
N GLY A 24 -23.07 3.80 8.40
CA GLY A 24 -24.28 3.04 8.12
C GLY A 24 -24.77 3.10 6.66
N LYS A 25 -24.25 4.01 5.83
CA LYS A 25 -24.57 4.06 4.40
C LYS A 25 -24.01 2.84 3.67
N THR A 26 -24.74 2.39 2.66
CA THR A 26 -24.32 1.28 1.80
C THR A 26 -23.56 1.81 0.56
N LEU A 27 -22.48 1.13 0.21
CA LEU A 27 -21.70 1.28 -1.02
C LEU A 27 -21.81 0.02 -1.85
N ALA A 28 -22.32 0.14 -3.07
CA ALA A 28 -22.25 -0.92 -4.07
C ALA A 28 -20.79 -1.02 -4.59
N TYR A 29 -20.16 -2.19 -4.47
CA TYR A 29 -18.78 -2.40 -4.89
C TYR A 29 -18.55 -3.86 -5.31
N ASN A 30 -18.12 -4.06 -6.56
CA ASN A 30 -17.86 -5.39 -7.13
C ASN A 30 -19.02 -6.39 -6.92
N GLY A 31 -20.25 -5.96 -7.15
CA GLY A 31 -21.45 -6.78 -6.99
C GLY A 31 -21.84 -7.07 -5.55
N LYS A 32 -21.24 -6.38 -4.57
CA LYS A 32 -21.54 -6.49 -3.14
C LYS A 32 -22.02 -5.16 -2.59
N ASP A 33 -22.85 -5.22 -1.59
CA ASP A 33 -23.26 -4.07 -0.79
C ASP A 33 -22.42 -4.01 0.48
N LEU A 34 -21.49 -3.04 0.52
CA LEU A 34 -20.62 -2.79 1.65
C LEU A 34 -21.23 -1.70 2.53
N LYS A 35 -21.44 -1.99 3.79
CA LYS A 35 -21.96 -1.01 4.76
C LYS A 35 -20.81 -0.29 5.45
N TYR A 36 -20.84 1.04 5.45
CA TYR A 36 -19.83 1.85 6.16
C TYR A 36 -19.94 1.65 7.68
N PRO A 37 -18.86 1.22 8.35
CA PRO A 37 -18.83 1.15 9.80
C PRO A 37 -18.79 2.55 10.42
N ASP A 38 -19.19 2.66 11.69
CA ASP A 38 -19.00 3.84 12.52
C ASP A 38 -17.59 3.80 13.16
N ILE A 39 -16.65 4.44 12.52
CA ILE A 39 -15.24 4.44 12.92
C ILE A 39 -15.01 5.46 14.04
N LYS A 40 -14.55 4.98 15.20
CA LYS A 40 -14.21 5.80 16.37
C LYS A 40 -12.71 6.08 16.47
N LEU A 41 -11.87 5.15 16.02
CA LEU A 41 -10.42 5.26 16.04
C LEU A 41 -9.86 5.03 14.64
N VAL A 42 -9.01 5.94 14.19
CA VAL A 42 -8.15 5.75 13.02
C VAL A 42 -6.72 5.58 13.51
N TYR A 43 -6.08 4.48 13.16
CA TYR A 43 -4.66 4.29 13.35
C TYR A 43 -3.99 4.23 11.99
N TRP A 44 -3.09 5.15 11.70
CA TRP A 44 -2.41 5.27 10.42
C TRP A 44 -0.92 5.04 10.56
N ALA A 45 -0.43 3.96 9.95
CA ALA A 45 1.00 3.64 9.89
C ALA A 45 1.42 3.52 8.43
N GLY A 46 2.25 4.44 7.98
CA GLY A 46 2.75 4.52 6.61
C GLY A 46 1.82 5.21 5.60
N GLY A 47 2.39 6.00 4.73
CA GLY A 47 1.70 6.79 3.72
C GLY A 47 1.01 8.06 4.25
N ASN A 48 0.54 8.91 3.35
CA ASN A 48 -0.11 10.17 3.69
C ASN A 48 -1.36 10.39 2.81
N PRO A 49 -2.58 10.21 3.35
CA PRO A 49 -3.81 10.31 2.59
C PRO A 49 -4.03 11.71 2.01
N PHE A 50 -3.45 12.76 2.61
CA PHE A 50 -3.55 14.12 2.08
C PHE A 50 -2.77 14.35 0.77
N HIS A 51 -1.97 13.36 0.35
CA HIS A 51 -1.30 13.34 -0.96
C HIS A 51 -1.84 12.30 -1.92
N HIS A 52 -2.77 11.44 -1.47
CA HIS A 52 -3.34 10.37 -2.27
C HIS A 52 -4.83 10.53 -2.52
N GLN A 53 -5.56 11.16 -1.60
CA GLN A 53 -7.00 11.29 -1.69
C GLN A 53 -7.41 12.50 -2.51
N MET A 54 -8.45 12.33 -3.30
CA MET A 54 -9.13 13.42 -3.97
C MET A 54 -9.98 14.22 -2.98
N ASN A 55 -10.26 15.48 -3.29
CA ASN A 55 -11.10 16.36 -2.49
C ASN A 55 -10.64 16.49 -1.02
N LEU A 56 -9.48 17.14 -0.83
CA LEU A 56 -8.86 17.32 0.47
C LEU A 56 -9.76 18.06 1.47
N LYS A 57 -10.61 18.99 1.01
CA LYS A 57 -11.58 19.67 1.88
C LYS A 57 -12.58 18.71 2.49
N LYS A 58 -13.00 17.70 1.72
CA LYS A 58 -13.87 16.62 2.22
C LYS A 58 -13.13 15.71 3.19
N LEU A 59 -11.86 15.39 2.89
CA LEU A 59 -11.01 14.59 3.76
C LEU A 59 -10.79 15.26 5.13
N VAL A 60 -10.48 16.57 5.17
CA VAL A 60 -10.35 17.33 6.43
C VAL A 60 -11.63 17.28 7.27
N LYS A 61 -12.80 17.36 6.63
CA LYS A 61 -14.08 17.21 7.34
C LYS A 61 -14.28 15.79 7.87
N ALA A 62 -13.89 14.79 7.07
CA ALA A 62 -14.00 13.37 7.44
C ALA A 62 -13.10 13.03 8.62
N PHE A 63 -11.88 13.54 8.65
CA PHE A 63 -10.93 13.32 9.75
C PHE A 63 -11.33 13.97 11.09
N LYS A 64 -12.38 14.77 11.11
CA LYS A 64 -12.97 15.31 12.35
C LYS A 64 -14.09 14.43 12.94
N GLN A 65 -14.42 13.31 12.31
CA GLN A 65 -15.50 12.45 12.75
C GLN A 65 -15.07 11.39 13.78
N PRO A 66 -13.91 10.73 13.61
CA PRO A 66 -13.43 9.78 14.62
C PRO A 66 -13.13 10.47 15.96
N ASP A 67 -13.30 9.73 17.05
CA ASP A 67 -12.97 10.23 18.39
C ASP A 67 -11.45 10.42 18.57
N SER A 68 -10.64 9.65 17.85
CA SER A 68 -9.17 9.75 17.91
C SER A 68 -8.52 9.32 16.61
N ILE A 69 -7.42 9.99 16.27
CA ILE A 69 -6.52 9.66 15.15
C ILE A 69 -5.11 9.52 15.67
N ILE A 70 -4.54 8.33 15.53
CA ILE A 70 -3.15 8.00 15.90
C ILE A 70 -2.36 7.79 14.63
N VAL A 71 -1.15 8.33 14.58
CA VAL A 71 -0.28 8.27 13.40
C VAL A 71 1.13 7.89 13.79
N ASN A 72 1.72 6.91 13.10
CA ASN A 72 3.16 6.69 13.08
C ASN A 72 3.74 7.51 11.92
N GLU A 73 4.65 8.44 12.20
CA GLU A 73 5.17 9.34 11.15
C GLU A 73 6.59 9.81 11.47
N ILE A 74 7.39 9.94 10.41
CA ILE A 74 8.78 10.43 10.48
C ILE A 74 8.88 11.95 10.33
N TRP A 75 7.83 12.60 9.78
CA TRP A 75 7.82 14.04 9.48
C TRP A 75 6.51 14.70 9.89
N TRP A 76 6.57 16.00 10.21
CA TRP A 76 5.39 16.84 10.40
C TRP A 76 4.70 17.16 9.06
N ASN A 77 4.24 16.14 8.36
CA ASN A 77 3.47 16.27 7.14
C ASN A 77 1.98 16.61 7.40
N SER A 78 1.17 16.68 6.35
CA SER A 78 -0.24 17.03 6.49
C SER A 78 -1.01 16.02 7.34
N LEU A 79 -0.68 14.72 7.29
CA LEU A 79 -1.35 13.71 8.09
C LEU A 79 -1.05 13.90 9.59
N ALA A 80 0.23 14.04 9.94
CA ALA A 80 0.65 14.27 11.33
C ALA A 80 -0.02 15.51 11.94
N ARG A 81 -0.22 16.57 11.13
CA ARG A 81 -0.89 17.80 11.57
C ARG A 81 -2.39 17.70 11.77
N HIS A 82 -3.01 16.61 11.31
CA HIS A 82 -4.43 16.32 11.49
C HIS A 82 -4.68 15.15 12.47
N ALA A 83 -3.63 14.63 13.10
CA ALA A 83 -3.72 13.58 14.10
C ALA A 83 -3.83 14.16 15.51
N ASP A 84 -4.45 13.41 16.42
CA ASP A 84 -4.50 13.72 17.85
C ASP A 84 -3.24 13.22 18.57
N ILE A 85 -2.69 12.09 18.11
CA ILE A 85 -1.48 11.50 18.66
C ILE A 85 -0.53 11.18 17.51
N VAL A 86 0.69 11.69 17.60
CA VAL A 86 1.77 11.39 16.65
C VAL A 86 2.85 10.61 17.39
N LEU A 87 3.12 9.39 16.94
CA LEU A 87 4.18 8.54 17.43
C LEU A 87 5.37 8.66 16.47
N PRO A 88 6.50 9.24 16.90
CA PRO A 88 7.65 9.41 16.05
C PRO A 88 8.24 8.03 15.72
N THR A 89 8.38 7.75 14.44
CA THR A 89 8.91 6.47 13.96
C THR A 89 10.25 6.63 13.27
N THR A 90 11.07 5.58 13.30
CA THR A 90 12.39 5.56 12.67
C THR A 90 12.29 5.48 11.16
N THR A 91 13.26 6.09 10.49
CA THR A 91 13.52 5.88 9.07
C THR A 91 14.27 4.56 8.86
N SER A 92 14.44 4.15 7.60
CA SER A 92 15.24 2.99 7.23
C SER A 92 16.75 3.14 7.54
N LEU A 93 17.23 4.35 7.79
CA LEU A 93 18.62 4.61 8.19
C LEU A 93 18.86 4.35 9.69
N GLU A 94 17.79 4.34 10.47
CA GLU A 94 17.82 4.28 11.94
C GLU A 94 17.55 2.88 12.49
N ARG A 95 17.42 1.87 11.63
CA ARG A 95 17.16 0.48 11.99
C ARG A 95 17.77 -0.50 11.00
N ASN A 96 17.91 -1.75 11.42
CA ASN A 96 18.25 -2.84 10.52
C ASN A 96 17.03 -3.33 9.75
N ASP A 97 17.22 -3.74 8.49
CA ASP A 97 16.15 -4.30 7.67
C ASP A 97 16.71 -5.16 6.51
N ILE A 98 15.84 -5.72 5.69
CA ILE A 98 16.17 -6.39 4.43
C ILE A 98 15.44 -5.69 3.30
N GLY A 99 16.21 -5.15 2.34
CA GLY A 99 15.69 -4.48 1.16
C GLY A 99 15.51 -5.45 0.00
N ILE A 100 14.30 -5.49 -0.56
CA ILE A 100 13.96 -6.26 -1.77
C ILE A 100 12.90 -5.52 -2.58
N ARG A 101 12.96 -5.64 -3.92
CA ARG A 101 11.92 -5.17 -4.83
C ARG A 101 11.53 -6.27 -5.81
N HIS A 102 10.29 -6.24 -6.29
CA HIS A 102 9.75 -7.26 -7.19
C HIS A 102 10.50 -7.42 -8.52
N TRP A 103 11.12 -6.34 -9.02
CA TRP A 103 11.83 -6.30 -10.30
C TRP A 103 13.34 -6.32 -10.14
N ASP A 104 13.84 -6.23 -8.92
CA ASP A 104 15.27 -6.29 -8.67
C ASP A 104 15.72 -7.74 -8.54
N GLN A 105 16.88 -8.02 -9.09
CA GLN A 105 17.54 -9.32 -8.93
C GLN A 105 18.51 -9.30 -7.75
N THR A 106 18.28 -8.39 -6.80
CA THR A 106 19.19 -8.15 -5.67
C THR A 106 18.40 -8.02 -4.39
N ILE A 107 18.84 -8.72 -3.36
CA ILE A 107 18.39 -8.54 -1.97
C ILE A 107 19.56 -7.90 -1.21
N SER A 108 19.30 -6.84 -0.46
CA SER A 108 20.34 -6.13 0.28
C SER A 108 20.04 -6.09 1.77
N PRO A 109 21.02 -6.39 2.65
CA PRO A 109 20.90 -6.05 4.04
C PRO A 109 20.92 -4.52 4.16
N MET A 110 20.04 -4.01 4.96
CA MET A 110 19.95 -2.59 5.29
C MET A 110 20.46 -2.41 6.71
N HIS A 111 21.74 -2.07 6.84
CA HIS A 111 22.35 -1.84 8.15
C HIS A 111 21.89 -0.50 8.72
N GLN A 112 21.60 -0.48 10.00
CA GLN A 112 21.41 0.77 10.74
C GLN A 112 22.65 1.66 10.54
N ALA A 113 22.45 2.85 10.00
CA ALA A 113 23.52 3.80 9.68
C ALA A 113 23.69 4.89 10.76
N ILE A 114 22.60 5.22 11.45
CA ILE A 114 22.57 6.24 12.52
C ILE A 114 21.69 5.74 13.68
N GLU A 115 21.93 6.28 14.87
CA GLU A 115 21.02 6.05 15.99
C GLU A 115 19.66 6.72 15.75
N PRO A 116 18.58 6.19 16.33
CA PRO A 116 17.26 6.81 16.28
C PRO A 116 17.29 8.28 16.73
N VAL A 117 16.68 9.15 15.97
CA VAL A 117 16.67 10.60 16.27
C VAL A 117 15.60 10.90 17.32
N GLY A 118 16.00 11.56 18.41
CA GLY A 118 15.11 11.97 19.47
C GLY A 118 14.47 10.78 20.20
N GLU A 119 13.14 10.76 20.25
CA GLU A 119 12.35 9.69 20.89
C GLU A 119 11.76 8.71 19.87
N SER A 120 12.23 8.72 18.61
CA SER A 120 11.71 7.83 17.59
C SER A 120 11.98 6.35 17.91
N LYS A 121 11.01 5.52 17.57
CA LYS A 121 11.09 4.06 17.73
C LYS A 121 10.68 3.38 16.43
N SER A 122 11.14 2.17 16.21
CA SER A 122 10.67 1.41 15.06
C SER A 122 9.16 1.14 15.16
N ASP A 123 8.50 0.97 14.02
CA ASP A 123 7.09 0.54 14.02
C ASP A 123 6.89 -0.76 14.78
N TYR A 124 7.88 -1.67 14.71
CA TYR A 124 7.84 -2.92 15.46
C TYR A 124 7.84 -2.68 16.96
N ASP A 125 8.70 -1.81 17.46
CA ASP A 125 8.77 -1.47 18.90
C ASP A 125 7.50 -0.76 19.37
N ILE A 126 6.98 0.16 18.56
CA ILE A 126 5.72 0.86 18.85
C ILE A 126 4.58 -0.15 18.99
N PHE A 127 4.40 -1.04 18.01
CA PHE A 127 3.33 -2.04 18.06
C PHE A 127 3.57 -3.11 19.13
N SER A 128 4.83 -3.46 19.42
CA SER A 128 5.17 -4.35 20.53
C SER A 128 4.77 -3.76 21.88
N ALA A 129 5.02 -2.47 22.09
CA ALA A 129 4.61 -1.77 23.31
C ALA A 129 3.07 -1.70 23.43
N ILE A 130 2.37 -1.40 22.33
CA ILE A 130 0.90 -1.40 22.29
C ILE A 130 0.36 -2.80 22.59
N SER A 131 0.92 -3.83 21.94
CA SER A 131 0.50 -5.22 22.13
C SER A 131 0.70 -5.71 23.58
N THR A 132 1.73 -5.20 24.26
CA THR A 132 1.94 -5.46 25.69
C THR A 132 0.84 -4.86 26.54
N LYS A 133 0.41 -3.62 26.25
CA LYS A 133 -0.71 -2.99 26.96
C LYS A 133 -2.05 -3.67 26.70
N LEU A 134 -2.18 -4.32 25.56
CA LEU A 134 -3.36 -5.11 25.18
C LEU A 134 -3.28 -6.57 25.64
N ASN A 135 -2.22 -6.99 26.34
CA ASN A 135 -1.97 -8.37 26.77
C ASN A 135 -1.94 -9.40 25.64
N ILE A 136 -1.45 -9.01 24.47
CA ILE A 136 -1.29 -9.87 23.29
C ILE A 136 0.15 -9.89 22.73
N ASN A 137 1.12 -9.43 23.50
CA ASN A 137 2.51 -9.27 23.04
C ASN A 137 3.10 -10.57 22.50
N GLU A 138 2.94 -11.70 23.20
CA GLU A 138 3.46 -12.99 22.71
C GLU A 138 2.85 -13.42 21.36
N LYS A 139 1.59 -13.09 21.12
CA LYS A 139 0.94 -13.38 19.83
C LYS A 139 1.45 -12.47 18.71
N PHE A 140 1.76 -11.21 19.04
CA PHE A 140 2.25 -10.25 18.08
C PHE A 140 3.71 -10.50 17.74
N THR A 141 4.57 -10.64 18.76
CA THR A 141 6.01 -10.77 18.57
C THR A 141 6.47 -12.20 18.29
N GLU A 142 5.67 -13.21 18.61
CA GLU A 142 6.06 -14.62 18.66
C GLU A 142 7.37 -14.82 19.46
N LYS A 143 7.55 -14.01 20.51
CA LYS A 143 8.75 -13.97 21.38
C LYS A 143 10.04 -13.60 20.65
N ARG A 144 9.97 -12.95 19.49
CA ARG A 144 11.11 -12.47 18.73
C ARG A 144 11.27 -10.96 18.88
N ASN A 145 12.51 -10.48 18.85
CA ASN A 145 12.84 -9.08 18.61
C ASN A 145 13.08 -8.85 17.09
N GLU A 146 13.41 -7.63 16.69
CA GLU A 146 13.64 -7.30 15.27
C GLU A 146 14.73 -8.13 14.62
N ASP A 147 15.91 -8.27 15.26
CA ASP A 147 17.01 -9.08 14.72
C ASP A 147 16.61 -10.55 14.55
N GLN A 148 15.92 -11.11 15.55
CA GLN A 148 15.42 -12.48 15.48
C GLN A 148 14.37 -12.64 14.37
N TRP A 149 13.57 -11.61 14.09
CA TRP A 149 12.65 -11.61 12.95
C TRP A 149 13.38 -11.58 11.61
N LEU A 150 14.41 -10.74 11.45
CA LEU A 150 15.21 -10.68 10.22
C LEU A 150 15.87 -12.04 9.92
N ARG A 151 16.44 -12.69 10.93
CA ARG A 151 17.03 -14.04 10.81
C ARG A 151 15.99 -15.07 10.42
N TYR A 152 14.87 -15.09 11.09
CA TYR A 152 13.77 -16.02 10.80
C TYR A 152 13.21 -15.84 9.39
N LEU A 153 12.98 -14.62 8.96
CA LEU A 153 12.51 -14.31 7.59
C LEU A 153 13.53 -14.73 6.54
N TRP A 154 14.82 -14.58 6.83
CA TRP A 154 15.88 -15.05 5.95
C TRP A 154 15.93 -16.58 5.87
N GLU A 155 15.74 -17.31 6.96
CA GLU A 155 15.62 -18.76 6.97
C GLU A 155 14.45 -19.27 6.13
N LEU A 156 13.30 -18.60 6.23
CA LEU A 156 12.15 -18.89 5.35
C LEU A 156 12.49 -18.62 3.88
N SER A 157 13.24 -17.56 3.60
CA SER A 157 13.69 -17.24 2.24
C SER A 157 14.64 -18.31 1.70
N ILE A 158 15.57 -18.81 2.51
CA ILE A 158 16.45 -19.94 2.15
C ILE A 158 15.64 -21.18 1.78
N LYS A 159 14.62 -21.51 2.58
CA LYS A 159 13.74 -22.65 2.31
C LYS A 159 13.00 -22.48 0.99
N SER A 160 12.36 -21.34 0.79
CA SER A 160 11.63 -21.02 -0.45
C SER A 160 12.53 -21.01 -1.69
N ALA A 161 13.76 -20.52 -1.56
CA ALA A 161 14.74 -20.50 -2.64
C ALA A 161 15.17 -21.92 -3.04
N LYS A 162 15.36 -22.83 -2.07
CA LYS A 162 15.67 -24.23 -2.34
C LYS A 162 14.55 -24.91 -3.11
N ASP A 163 13.29 -24.65 -2.76
CA ASP A 163 12.12 -25.20 -3.46
C ASP A 163 12.07 -24.69 -4.92
N ALA A 164 12.64 -23.51 -5.18
CA ALA A 164 12.82 -22.91 -6.51
C ALA A 164 14.15 -23.29 -7.20
N ASN A 165 14.90 -24.29 -6.68
CA ASN A 165 16.22 -24.70 -7.16
C ASN A 165 17.29 -23.57 -7.14
N PHE A 166 17.20 -22.68 -6.17
CA PHE A 166 18.14 -21.60 -5.95
C PHE A 166 18.75 -21.69 -4.53
N ASN A 167 20.04 -21.38 -4.38
CA ASN A 167 20.72 -21.41 -3.10
C ASN A 167 21.01 -20.01 -2.59
N LEU A 168 20.50 -19.67 -1.41
CA LEU A 168 20.87 -18.50 -0.65
C LEU A 168 21.93 -18.85 0.40
N PRO A 169 22.86 -17.95 0.75
CA PRO A 169 23.81 -18.14 1.86
C PRO A 169 23.07 -18.10 3.21
N ASP A 170 23.76 -18.50 4.27
CA ASP A 170 23.30 -18.26 5.63
C ASP A 170 23.17 -16.73 5.91
N PHE A 171 22.41 -16.40 6.97
CA PHE A 171 22.13 -15.01 7.31
C PHE A 171 23.39 -14.19 7.55
N ASP A 172 24.37 -14.72 8.32
CA ASP A 172 25.55 -13.96 8.69
C ASP A 172 26.46 -13.68 7.49
N LYS A 173 26.53 -14.60 6.54
CA LYS A 173 27.24 -14.40 5.29
C LYS A 173 26.52 -13.37 4.40
N PHE A 174 25.19 -13.47 4.26
CA PHE A 174 24.39 -12.47 3.55
C PHE A 174 24.58 -11.07 4.15
N TRP A 175 24.46 -10.99 5.48
CA TRP A 175 24.56 -9.72 6.20
C TRP A 175 25.93 -9.04 6.01
N ARG A 176 27.01 -9.81 6.01
CA ARG A 176 28.39 -9.29 5.80
C ARG A 176 28.69 -8.94 4.35
N ASN A 177 28.12 -9.65 3.37
CA ASN A 177 28.43 -9.45 1.97
C ASN A 177 27.83 -8.15 1.39
N GLY A 178 26.83 -7.56 2.03
CA GLY A 178 26.20 -6.31 1.61
C GLY A 178 25.14 -6.46 0.51
N PHE A 179 25.08 -7.57 -0.20
CA PHE A 179 24.00 -7.90 -1.15
C PHE A 179 24.01 -9.38 -1.53
N GLN A 180 22.88 -9.84 -2.03
CA GLN A 180 22.71 -11.15 -2.60
C GLN A 180 22.01 -11.04 -3.96
N GLU A 181 22.66 -11.48 -5.03
CA GLU A 181 22.00 -11.61 -6.33
C GLU A 181 21.09 -12.84 -6.33
N VAL A 182 19.87 -12.63 -6.82
CA VAL A 182 18.89 -13.68 -7.10
C VAL A 182 18.80 -13.81 -8.62
N LEU A 183 19.64 -14.68 -9.17
CA LEU A 183 19.68 -14.92 -10.62
C LEU A 183 18.43 -15.71 -11.02
N SER A 184 17.40 -15.01 -11.46
CA SER A 184 16.31 -15.67 -12.19
C SER A 184 16.83 -16.19 -13.55
N PRO A 185 16.47 -17.40 -13.95
CA PRO A 185 16.80 -17.84 -15.31
C PRO A 185 16.27 -16.81 -16.29
N LYS A 186 17.15 -16.35 -17.23
CA LYS A 186 16.82 -15.36 -18.26
C LYS A 186 15.80 -15.93 -19.26
N LYS A 187 14.62 -16.26 -18.79
CA LYS A 187 13.51 -16.61 -19.66
C LYS A 187 12.74 -15.33 -19.97
N GLN A 188 12.76 -14.94 -21.23
CA GLN A 188 11.92 -13.84 -21.70
C GLN A 188 10.45 -14.22 -21.43
N THR A 189 9.76 -13.46 -20.59
CA THR A 189 8.34 -13.64 -20.36
C THR A 189 7.55 -12.90 -21.44
N ILE A 190 6.89 -13.65 -22.30
CA ILE A 190 5.97 -13.09 -23.31
C ILE A 190 4.56 -13.25 -22.78
N LEU A 191 3.84 -12.13 -22.67
CA LEU A 191 2.48 -12.13 -22.18
C LEU A 191 1.58 -13.06 -23.03
N LEU A 192 0.88 -13.95 -22.36
CA LEU A 192 -0.03 -14.95 -22.96
C LEU A 192 0.63 -15.87 -24.00
N GLU A 193 1.95 -16.11 -23.91
CA GLU A 193 2.69 -16.92 -24.90
C GLU A 193 2.07 -18.31 -25.07
N ASP A 194 1.83 -19.03 -23.99
CA ASP A 194 1.29 -20.39 -24.04
C ASP A 194 -0.16 -20.41 -24.55
N PHE A 195 -0.98 -19.43 -24.12
CA PHE A 195 -2.33 -19.27 -24.66
C PHE A 195 -2.33 -18.98 -26.16
N ARG A 196 -1.41 -18.16 -26.64
CA ARG A 196 -1.27 -17.83 -28.09
C ARG A 196 -0.83 -19.03 -28.92
N LYS A 197 -0.01 -19.92 -28.34
CA LYS A 197 0.45 -21.17 -29.00
C LYS A 197 -0.68 -22.19 -29.10
N ASP A 198 -1.43 -22.37 -28.02
CA ASP A 198 -2.56 -23.30 -27.97
C ASP A 198 -3.63 -22.80 -26.96
N PRO A 199 -4.63 -22.04 -27.42
CA PRO A 199 -5.64 -21.46 -26.54
C PRO A 199 -6.64 -22.48 -25.96
N VAL A 200 -6.66 -23.69 -26.48
CA VAL A 200 -7.51 -24.77 -25.96
C VAL A 200 -6.85 -25.46 -24.77
N LYS A 201 -5.57 -25.77 -24.91
CA LYS A 201 -4.77 -26.43 -23.87
C LYS A 201 -4.37 -25.46 -22.73
N ASN A 202 -3.99 -24.24 -23.09
CA ASN A 202 -3.48 -23.23 -22.15
C ASN A 202 -4.51 -22.09 -21.95
N ARG A 203 -5.69 -22.46 -21.44
CA ARG A 203 -6.77 -21.51 -21.17
C ARG A 203 -6.33 -20.45 -20.18
N ILE A 204 -6.77 -19.20 -20.37
CA ILE A 204 -6.57 -18.12 -19.40
C ILE A 204 -7.63 -18.17 -18.28
N ALA A 205 -7.35 -17.50 -17.18
CA ALA A 205 -8.20 -17.51 -15.98
C ALA A 205 -9.43 -16.57 -16.13
N THR A 206 -10.22 -16.82 -17.19
CA THR A 206 -11.52 -16.17 -17.41
C THR A 206 -12.62 -17.23 -17.42
N PRO A 207 -13.89 -16.92 -17.19
CA PRO A 207 -15.01 -17.88 -17.26
C PRO A 207 -15.02 -18.70 -18.55
N SER A 208 -14.81 -18.06 -19.70
CA SER A 208 -14.73 -18.76 -21.00
C SER A 208 -13.40 -19.44 -21.25
N GLY A 209 -12.35 -19.12 -20.49
CA GLY A 209 -10.97 -19.55 -20.76
C GLY A 209 -10.33 -18.84 -21.95
N LYS A 210 -10.96 -17.80 -22.47
CA LYS A 210 -10.52 -16.98 -23.61
C LYS A 210 -10.47 -15.51 -23.22
N ILE A 211 -9.95 -14.66 -24.10
CA ILE A 211 -10.04 -13.21 -23.95
C ILE A 211 -11.52 -12.82 -24.06
N GLU A 212 -12.04 -12.15 -23.03
CA GLU A 212 -13.43 -11.69 -22.99
C GLU A 212 -13.49 -10.19 -23.26
N ILE A 213 -14.14 -9.79 -24.33
CA ILE A 213 -14.43 -8.39 -24.64
C ILE A 213 -15.67 -7.92 -23.84
N PHE A 214 -16.59 -8.83 -23.58
CA PHE A 214 -17.74 -8.63 -22.70
C PHE A 214 -17.62 -9.52 -21.48
N SER A 215 -17.74 -8.93 -20.29
CA SER A 215 -17.74 -9.65 -19.02
C SER A 215 -19.15 -9.72 -18.46
N GLN A 216 -19.74 -10.90 -18.47
CA GLN A 216 -21.05 -11.14 -17.87
C GLN A 216 -21.04 -10.82 -16.37
N THR A 217 -19.99 -11.19 -15.67
CA THR A 217 -19.81 -10.91 -14.23
C THR A 217 -19.91 -9.40 -13.94
N VAL A 218 -19.28 -8.57 -14.76
CA VAL A 218 -19.34 -7.11 -14.58
C VAL A 218 -20.71 -6.56 -14.97
N ALA A 219 -21.30 -7.07 -16.05
CA ALA A 219 -22.65 -6.70 -16.47
C ALA A 219 -23.72 -7.00 -15.42
N ASP A 220 -23.58 -8.14 -14.73
CA ASP A 220 -24.50 -8.58 -13.68
C ASP A 220 -24.46 -7.67 -12.43
N PHE A 221 -23.41 -6.86 -12.24
CA PHE A 221 -23.39 -5.83 -11.19
C PHE A 221 -24.38 -4.70 -11.45
N ASN A 222 -24.84 -4.56 -12.69
CA ASN A 222 -25.84 -3.57 -13.09
C ASN A 222 -25.48 -2.12 -12.74
N TYR A 223 -24.19 -1.76 -12.88
CA TYR A 223 -23.71 -0.40 -12.66
C TYR A 223 -23.86 0.43 -13.95
N LYS A 224 -24.40 1.65 -13.82
CA LYS A 224 -24.58 2.56 -14.94
C LYS A 224 -23.27 3.06 -15.55
N ASP A 225 -22.24 3.18 -14.71
CA ASP A 225 -20.91 3.68 -15.04
C ASP A 225 -19.87 2.56 -15.24
N CYS A 226 -20.30 1.30 -15.22
CA CYS A 226 -19.44 0.15 -15.43
C CYS A 226 -20.20 -0.98 -16.17
N PRO A 227 -20.48 -0.82 -17.46
CA PRO A 227 -21.10 -1.88 -18.26
C PRO A 227 -20.13 -3.07 -18.44
N GLY A 228 -20.64 -4.21 -18.85
CA GLY A 228 -19.85 -5.43 -19.05
C GLY A 228 -18.79 -5.37 -20.16
N HIS A 229 -18.61 -4.25 -20.82
CA HIS A 229 -17.65 -4.04 -21.91
C HIS A 229 -17.06 -2.63 -21.84
N PRO A 230 -15.88 -2.39 -22.46
CA PRO A 230 -15.33 -1.05 -22.59
C PRO A 230 -16.32 -0.12 -23.30
N ALA A 231 -16.66 0.98 -22.64
CA ALA A 231 -17.56 2.01 -23.18
C ALA A 231 -16.96 3.39 -22.88
N TRP A 232 -17.22 4.34 -23.80
CA TRP A 232 -16.91 5.73 -23.52
C TRP A 232 -17.93 6.27 -22.51
N LEU A 233 -17.40 6.82 -21.42
CA LEU A 233 -18.18 7.54 -20.41
C LEU A 233 -17.80 9.01 -20.48
N GLU A 234 -18.78 9.87 -20.70
CA GLU A 234 -18.52 11.30 -20.75
C GLU A 234 -18.04 11.82 -19.41
N GLN A 235 -17.02 12.66 -19.46
CA GLN A 235 -16.45 13.27 -18.24
C GLN A 235 -17.32 14.46 -17.82
N ASP A 236 -17.59 14.57 -16.52
CA ASP A 236 -18.33 15.70 -15.97
C ASP A 236 -17.54 17.01 -16.06
N GLU A 237 -16.23 16.94 -15.84
CA GLU A 237 -15.33 18.09 -15.75
C GLU A 237 -14.27 18.05 -16.87
N TRP A 238 -14.53 18.78 -17.95
CA TRP A 238 -13.60 18.98 -19.06
C TRP A 238 -13.98 20.25 -19.85
N LEU A 239 -13.11 20.76 -20.73
CA LEU A 239 -13.32 22.04 -21.42
C LEU A 239 -14.55 22.05 -22.34
N GLY A 240 -15.07 20.92 -22.78
CA GLY A 240 -16.30 20.80 -23.57
C GLY A 240 -17.57 20.60 -22.75
N SER A 241 -17.47 20.44 -21.43
CA SER A 241 -18.65 20.20 -20.58
C SER A 241 -19.48 21.45 -20.35
N ALA A 242 -20.74 21.28 -19.95
CA ALA A 242 -21.62 22.40 -19.60
C ALA A 242 -21.09 23.22 -18.40
N LEU A 243 -20.26 22.62 -17.53
CA LEU A 243 -19.66 23.28 -16.39
C LEU A 243 -18.70 24.41 -16.77
N THR A 244 -18.14 24.40 -17.97
CA THR A 244 -17.25 25.49 -18.44
C THR A 244 -17.95 26.84 -18.56
N LYS A 245 -19.28 26.87 -18.67
CA LYS A 245 -20.04 28.13 -18.61
C LYS A 245 -19.95 28.81 -17.25
N GLN A 246 -19.77 28.02 -16.19
CA GLN A 246 -19.61 28.51 -14.81
C GLN A 246 -18.12 28.55 -14.38
N PHE A 247 -17.35 27.55 -14.81
CA PHE A 247 -15.92 27.39 -14.48
C PHE A 247 -15.12 27.27 -15.77
N SER A 248 -14.64 28.39 -16.27
CA SER A 248 -13.96 28.48 -17.57
C SER A 248 -12.52 28.00 -17.59
N LEU A 249 -11.93 27.71 -16.44
CA LEU A 249 -10.56 27.25 -16.31
C LEU A 249 -10.51 25.77 -15.93
N GLN A 250 -9.65 25.04 -16.63
CA GLN A 250 -9.37 23.65 -16.28
C GLN A 250 -8.07 23.56 -15.48
N LEU A 251 -8.12 22.91 -14.31
CA LEU A 251 -6.95 22.62 -13.52
C LEU A 251 -6.18 21.44 -14.12
N ILE A 252 -4.92 21.66 -14.46
CA ILE A 252 -3.98 20.60 -14.86
C ILE A 252 -3.00 20.40 -13.70
N SER A 253 -2.89 19.17 -13.21
CA SER A 253 -2.00 18.80 -12.12
C SER A 253 -1.03 17.73 -12.57
N GLY A 254 0.26 18.04 -12.57
CA GLY A 254 1.36 17.12 -12.88
C GLY A 254 2.09 16.65 -11.63
N GLN A 255 2.75 15.51 -11.70
CA GLN A 255 3.66 15.04 -10.66
C GLN A 255 4.96 15.87 -10.71
N PRO A 256 5.37 16.55 -9.62
CA PRO A 256 6.65 17.24 -9.56
C PRO A 256 7.83 16.28 -9.69
N HIS A 257 8.90 16.69 -10.38
CA HIS A 257 10.09 15.85 -10.58
C HIS A 257 10.93 15.62 -9.31
N ASN A 258 10.82 16.54 -8.35
CA ASN A 258 11.66 16.60 -7.16
C ASN A 258 11.09 15.82 -5.96
N ARG A 259 9.93 15.20 -6.09
CA ARG A 259 9.30 14.43 -5.02
C ARG A 259 8.33 13.39 -5.56
N LEU A 260 8.00 12.40 -4.74
CA LEU A 260 6.94 11.43 -5.00
C LEU A 260 5.91 11.53 -3.87
N HIS A 261 4.71 12.07 -4.19
CA HIS A 261 3.69 12.41 -3.19
C HIS A 261 4.28 13.31 -2.09
N SER A 262 4.30 12.88 -0.83
CA SER A 262 4.96 13.59 0.28
C SER A 262 6.39 13.14 0.54
N GLN A 263 6.86 12.09 -0.12
CA GLN A 263 8.23 11.61 0.04
C GLN A 263 9.21 12.65 -0.51
N LEU A 264 10.33 12.80 0.18
CA LEU A 264 11.39 13.76 -0.13
C LEU A 264 10.97 15.24 -0.06
N ASP A 265 9.71 15.54 0.32
CA ASP A 265 9.19 16.91 0.33
C ASP A 265 9.91 17.81 1.33
N ASN A 266 10.44 17.26 2.41
CA ASN A 266 11.22 17.97 3.43
C ASN A 266 12.73 18.00 3.16
N GLY A 267 13.21 17.32 2.11
CA GLY A 267 14.62 17.29 1.74
C GLY A 267 15.11 18.63 1.21
N SER A 268 16.38 18.95 1.45
CA SER A 268 17.00 20.21 1.02
C SER A 268 16.90 20.45 -0.49
N GLU A 269 17.01 19.40 -1.30
CA GLU A 269 16.86 19.50 -2.75
C GLU A 269 15.43 19.86 -3.16
N SER A 270 14.42 19.24 -2.53
CA SER A 270 13.01 19.58 -2.79
C SER A 270 12.67 20.99 -2.39
N GLN A 271 13.25 21.53 -1.32
CA GLN A 271 13.00 22.89 -0.85
C GLN A 271 13.46 23.96 -1.85
N LYS A 272 14.44 23.64 -2.73
CA LYS A 272 14.90 24.56 -3.77
C LYS A 272 13.84 24.85 -4.86
N PHE A 273 12.80 24.02 -4.95
CA PHE A 273 11.74 24.09 -5.95
C PHE A 273 10.38 24.55 -5.38
N LYS A 274 10.36 24.97 -4.12
CA LYS A 274 9.21 25.58 -3.45
C LYS A 274 9.32 27.08 -3.46
#